data_1ca11ea45836219306ee37d8588b3fa2
#
_entry.id   1ca11ea45836219306ee37d8588b3fa2
#
_cell.length_a   1.000
_cell.length_b   1.000
_cell.length_c   1.000
_cell.angle_alpha   90.00
_cell.angle_beta   90.00
_cell.angle_gamma   90.00
#
_symmetry.space_group_name_H-M   'P 1'
#
loop_
_entity.id
_entity.type
_entity.pdbx_description
1 polymer ?
#
loop_
_entity_poly.entity_id
_entity_poly.type
_entity_poly.pdbx_seq_one_letter_code
_entity_poly.pdbx_strand_id
1 'polypeptide(L)'
;MKLERLPALELADRARTAPPHHVAMVPFRGVPMLPMPEHVVEAARTAAGEVFPRNSRGSEGLRQAIASRLEAAYGLAVDPGRELLITHGAQHGMSVALRALLSPGDDVVIPAPSYFFDGMIRLAGARPVYVPSDEGRGWDHVPAAVEAAITPATRALLICNPNNPTGYVPSRERLCQLLDIAARHGLIVFSDESYERYVWDGPGYVPQMLLRDHHPDLVTVTSLSKNYAFTSWRVGYVHAPAHLLKPIHHAFEWDAINVGDVAQAAAHAVMTGPQHWIEQEFATMRTRRDILRDGLESAGLASVRPDAGVFVFVDCAPLGFRGRRLERLLLDHGMTAIAGDAFAGPDTHVRMVYGGSAADLEEVGRRLEELRRGSGGGGGVAPRLSAAE
;
A
#
# COMPACT_ATOMS: atom_id res chain seq x y z
N MET A 1 -21.74 13.23 -4.59
CA MET A 1 -20.67 12.76 -3.71
C MET A 1 -19.44 13.67 -3.89
N LYS A 2 -18.92 14.30 -2.82
CA LYS A 2 -17.62 14.99 -2.88
C LYS A 2 -16.54 13.98 -2.45
N LEU A 3 -15.58 13.72 -3.32
CA LEU A 3 -14.40 12.95 -2.96
C LEU A 3 -13.36 13.87 -2.32
N GLU A 4 -12.75 13.44 -1.25
CA GLU A 4 -11.57 14.09 -0.71
C GLU A 4 -10.33 13.77 -1.54
N ARG A 5 -9.30 14.59 -1.45
CA ARG A 5 -8.01 14.32 -2.09
C ARG A 5 -7.33 13.12 -1.43
N LEU A 6 -6.50 12.43 -2.20
CA LEU A 6 -5.68 11.34 -1.66
C LEU A 6 -4.70 11.91 -0.62
N PRO A 7 -4.71 11.44 0.65
CA PRO A 7 -3.95 12.03 1.75
C PRO A 7 -2.45 12.19 1.46
N ALA A 8 -1.83 11.20 0.83
CA ALA A 8 -0.41 11.26 0.47
C ALA A 8 -0.07 12.37 -0.53
N LEU A 9 -0.97 12.68 -1.48
CA LEU A 9 -0.78 13.76 -2.45
C LEU A 9 -1.06 15.12 -1.82
N GLU A 10 -2.04 15.21 -0.95
CA GLU A 10 -2.31 16.43 -0.19
C GLU A 10 -1.12 16.80 0.72
N LEU A 11 -0.54 15.82 1.43
CA LEU A 11 0.66 16.02 2.23
C LEU A 11 1.85 16.47 1.37
N ALA A 12 2.07 15.85 0.21
CA ALA A 12 3.15 16.23 -0.70
C ALA A 12 3.01 17.68 -1.19
N ASP A 13 1.78 18.12 -1.49
CA ASP A 13 1.53 19.52 -1.86
C ASP A 13 1.77 20.47 -0.70
N ARG A 14 1.30 20.15 0.50
CA ARG A 14 1.57 20.94 1.70
C ARG A 14 3.08 21.05 2.00
N ALA A 15 3.82 19.97 1.87
CA ALA A 15 5.27 19.96 2.07
C ALA A 15 6.02 20.85 1.05
N ARG A 16 5.52 20.97 -0.18
CA ARG A 16 6.10 21.84 -1.21
C ARG A 16 5.76 23.31 -1.03
N THR A 17 4.57 23.61 -0.55
CA THR A 17 4.03 24.98 -0.42
C THR A 17 4.21 25.56 0.99
N ALA A 18 4.66 24.75 1.94
CA ALA A 18 4.97 25.23 3.28
C ALA A 18 6.00 26.37 3.18
N PRO A 19 5.84 27.46 3.98
CA PRO A 19 6.81 28.53 4.01
C PRO A 19 8.20 27.95 4.33
N PRO A 20 9.30 28.61 3.89
CA PRO A 20 10.64 28.10 4.14
C PRO A 20 10.78 27.84 5.64
N HIS A 21 10.85 26.56 5.99
CA HIS A 21 11.00 26.13 7.37
C HIS A 21 12.37 26.58 7.87
N HIS A 22 12.46 27.02 9.11
CA HIS A 22 13.75 27.23 9.78
C HIS A 22 14.54 25.90 9.90
N VAL A 23 13.89 24.78 9.59
CA VAL A 23 14.43 23.41 9.65
C VAL A 23 14.30 22.77 8.27
N ALA A 24 15.40 22.25 7.73
CA ALA A 24 15.38 21.52 6.45
C ALA A 24 14.48 20.29 6.53
N MET A 25 13.71 20.03 5.46
CA MET A 25 12.86 18.84 5.38
C MET A 25 13.70 17.56 5.27
N VAL A 26 13.40 16.57 6.11
CA VAL A 26 13.92 15.23 5.91
C VAL A 26 13.23 14.61 4.69
N PRO A 27 13.98 14.03 3.72
CA PRO A 27 13.41 13.49 2.50
C PRO A 27 12.37 12.41 2.79
N PHE A 28 11.13 12.60 2.28
CA PHE A 28 10.07 11.58 2.36
C PHE A 28 10.23 10.57 1.24
N ARG A 29 10.66 9.36 1.59
CA ARG A 29 10.87 8.26 0.64
C ARG A 29 10.07 7.03 1.04
N GLY A 30 8.84 6.95 0.55
CA GLY A 30 7.95 5.81 0.80
C GLY A 30 8.20 4.58 -0.09
N VAL A 31 9.22 4.62 -0.94
CA VAL A 31 9.65 3.53 -1.84
C VAL A 31 11.13 3.73 -2.20
N PRO A 32 11.83 2.67 -2.61
CA PRO A 32 13.16 2.83 -3.19
C PRO A 32 13.14 3.79 -4.38
N MET A 33 14.03 4.76 -4.36
CA MET A 33 14.25 5.74 -5.43
C MET A 33 15.56 5.38 -6.14
N LEU A 34 15.54 4.27 -6.85
CA LEU A 34 16.71 3.75 -7.57
C LEU A 34 16.64 4.15 -9.05
N PRO A 35 17.79 4.47 -9.68
CA PRO A 35 17.83 4.59 -11.14
C PRO A 35 17.49 3.24 -11.77
N MET A 36 16.73 3.28 -12.87
CA MET A 36 16.42 2.07 -13.62
C MET A 36 17.71 1.50 -14.26
N PRO A 37 17.88 0.17 -14.22
CA PRO A 37 18.97 -0.49 -14.91
C PRO A 37 18.92 -0.23 -16.43
N GLU A 38 20.10 -0.20 -17.07
CA GLU A 38 20.21 0.14 -18.51
C GLU A 38 19.39 -0.80 -19.39
N HIS A 39 19.31 -2.09 -19.09
CA HIS A 39 18.48 -3.03 -19.87
C HIS A 39 16.99 -2.67 -19.87
N VAL A 40 16.49 -2.05 -18.79
CA VAL A 40 15.10 -1.57 -18.69
C VAL A 40 14.91 -0.30 -19.51
N VAL A 41 15.89 0.62 -19.43
CA VAL A 41 15.88 1.87 -20.19
C VAL A 41 15.95 1.58 -21.70
N GLU A 42 16.80 0.64 -22.11
CA GLU A 42 16.94 0.24 -23.51
C GLU A 42 15.70 -0.46 -24.06
N ALA A 43 15.06 -1.33 -23.26
CA ALA A 43 13.77 -1.91 -23.65
C ALA A 43 12.69 -0.85 -23.91
N ALA A 44 12.65 0.19 -23.06
CA ALA A 44 11.73 1.30 -23.24
C ALA A 44 12.05 2.13 -24.50
N ARG A 45 13.34 2.40 -24.77
CA ARG A 45 13.78 3.13 -25.98
C ARG A 45 13.40 2.38 -27.25
N THR A 46 13.67 1.09 -27.29
CA THR A 46 13.31 0.22 -28.41
C THR A 46 11.81 0.24 -28.66
N ALA A 47 11.02 0.00 -27.60
CA ALA A 47 9.57 -0.01 -27.71
C ALA A 47 8.96 1.33 -28.14
N ALA A 48 9.61 2.46 -27.87
CA ALA A 48 9.14 3.77 -28.29
C ALA A 48 9.16 3.98 -29.83
N GLY A 49 9.99 3.19 -30.53
CA GLY A 49 10.09 3.21 -32.01
C GLY A 49 9.25 2.16 -32.72
N GLU A 50 8.56 1.30 -31.99
CA GLU A 50 7.84 0.14 -32.53
C GLU A 50 6.32 0.36 -32.52
N VAL A 51 5.61 -0.39 -33.37
CA VAL A 51 4.15 -0.47 -33.38
C VAL A 51 3.73 -1.86 -32.92
N PHE A 52 3.00 -1.91 -31.81
CA PHE A 52 2.53 -3.16 -31.24
C PHE A 52 1.08 -3.46 -31.60
N PRO A 53 0.71 -4.75 -31.78
CA PRO A 53 -0.69 -5.15 -31.85
C PRO A 53 -1.40 -4.78 -30.55
N ARG A 54 -2.56 -4.15 -30.64
CA ARG A 54 -3.36 -3.80 -29.45
C ARG A 54 -3.80 -5.08 -28.73
N ASN A 55 -3.49 -5.16 -27.46
CA ASN A 55 -3.98 -6.19 -26.55
C ASN A 55 -4.44 -5.54 -25.25
N SER A 56 -5.75 -5.42 -25.07
CA SER A 56 -6.34 -4.75 -23.91
C SER A 56 -6.03 -5.43 -22.58
N ARG A 57 -5.70 -6.73 -22.58
CA ARG A 57 -5.21 -7.44 -21.38
C ARG A 57 -3.75 -7.14 -21.03
N GLY A 58 -3.03 -6.45 -21.91
CA GLY A 58 -1.59 -6.24 -21.83
C GLY A 58 -0.81 -7.25 -22.66
N SER A 59 0.49 -6.98 -22.88
CA SER A 59 1.35 -7.80 -23.72
C SER A 59 1.46 -9.24 -23.20
N GLU A 60 1.48 -10.20 -24.11
CA GLU A 60 1.57 -11.61 -23.76
C GLU A 60 2.87 -11.92 -23.00
N GLY A 61 4.00 -11.36 -23.46
CA GLY A 61 5.30 -11.56 -22.81
C GLY A 61 5.30 -11.09 -21.36
N LEU A 62 4.71 -9.91 -21.06
CA LEU A 62 4.63 -9.43 -19.70
C LEU A 62 3.73 -10.33 -18.82
N ARG A 63 2.57 -10.76 -19.33
CA ARG A 63 1.68 -11.66 -18.58
C ARG A 63 2.35 -13.02 -18.33
N GLN A 64 3.10 -13.55 -19.31
CA GLN A 64 3.89 -14.77 -19.13
C GLN A 64 5.00 -14.60 -18.09
N ALA A 65 5.71 -13.47 -18.10
CA ALA A 65 6.75 -13.15 -17.10
C ALA A 65 6.15 -13.09 -15.68
N ILE A 66 4.96 -12.51 -15.51
CA ILE A 66 4.24 -12.50 -14.23
C ILE A 66 3.88 -13.92 -13.79
N ALA A 67 3.28 -14.73 -14.68
CA ALA A 67 2.91 -16.10 -14.36
C ALA A 67 4.13 -16.95 -13.98
N SER A 68 5.22 -16.86 -14.75
CA SER A 68 6.48 -17.58 -14.46
C SER A 68 7.08 -17.16 -13.11
N ARG A 69 7.01 -15.86 -12.76
CA ARG A 69 7.49 -15.39 -11.47
C ARG A 69 6.63 -15.91 -10.31
N LEU A 70 5.30 -15.91 -10.44
CA LEU A 70 4.39 -16.41 -9.40
C LEU A 70 4.59 -17.91 -9.17
N GLU A 71 4.79 -18.67 -10.22
CA GLU A 71 5.13 -20.10 -10.13
C GLU A 71 6.49 -20.29 -9.44
N ALA A 72 7.54 -19.57 -9.88
CA ALA A 72 8.89 -19.73 -9.34
C ALA A 72 9.00 -19.28 -7.87
N ALA A 73 8.31 -18.20 -7.49
CA ALA A 73 8.42 -17.63 -6.15
C ALA A 73 7.50 -18.31 -5.13
N TYR A 74 6.33 -18.78 -5.57
CA TYR A 74 5.27 -19.22 -4.65
C TYR A 74 4.66 -20.59 -5.01
N GLY A 75 5.03 -21.21 -6.13
CA GLY A 75 4.37 -22.41 -6.63
C GLY A 75 2.94 -22.16 -7.12
N LEU A 76 2.60 -20.90 -7.45
CA LEU A 76 1.27 -20.50 -7.87
C LEU A 76 1.14 -20.58 -9.40
N ALA A 77 0.48 -21.64 -9.89
CA ALA A 77 0.17 -21.79 -11.30
C ALA A 77 -0.93 -20.81 -11.73
N VAL A 78 -0.67 -20.03 -12.77
CA VAL A 78 -1.56 -18.99 -13.31
C VAL A 78 -1.68 -19.13 -14.81
N ASP A 79 -2.91 -19.09 -15.34
CA ASP A 79 -3.16 -18.98 -16.79
C ASP A 79 -2.99 -17.50 -17.22
N PRO A 80 -1.88 -17.11 -17.89
CA PRO A 80 -1.63 -15.74 -18.26
C PRO A 80 -2.63 -15.21 -19.31
N GLY A 81 -3.30 -16.10 -20.03
CA GLY A 81 -4.32 -15.75 -21.03
C GLY A 81 -5.70 -15.45 -20.45
N ARG A 82 -6.01 -16.01 -19.29
CA ARG A 82 -7.38 -16.00 -18.72
C ARG A 82 -7.48 -15.34 -17.36
N GLU A 83 -6.39 -15.30 -16.58
CA GLU A 83 -6.40 -14.92 -15.16
C GLU A 83 -5.60 -13.65 -14.86
N LEU A 84 -4.91 -13.04 -15.86
CA LEU A 84 -4.12 -11.81 -15.70
C LEU A 84 -4.62 -10.66 -16.58
N LEU A 85 -4.62 -9.45 -15.99
CA LEU A 85 -4.88 -8.19 -16.65
C LEU A 85 -3.83 -7.16 -16.21
N ILE A 86 -3.10 -6.57 -17.16
CA ILE A 86 -2.15 -5.51 -16.88
C ILE A 86 -2.91 -4.19 -16.70
N THR A 87 -2.52 -3.43 -15.66
CA THR A 87 -3.20 -2.18 -15.28
C THR A 87 -2.22 -1.05 -15.01
N HIS A 88 -2.70 0.20 -14.93
CA HIS A 88 -1.87 1.37 -14.58
C HIS A 88 -1.55 1.40 -13.07
N GLY A 89 -0.88 0.36 -12.60
CA GLY A 89 -0.59 0.09 -11.19
C GLY A 89 -1.77 -0.55 -10.44
N ALA A 90 -1.50 -1.03 -9.22
CA ALA A 90 -2.50 -1.71 -8.38
C ALA A 90 -3.72 -0.82 -8.06
N GLN A 91 -3.52 0.48 -7.82
CA GLN A 91 -4.61 1.41 -7.52
C GLN A 91 -5.65 1.47 -8.65
N HIS A 92 -5.21 1.51 -9.92
CA HIS A 92 -6.10 1.45 -11.07
C HIS A 92 -6.78 0.08 -11.16
N GLY A 93 -6.01 -1.01 -11.02
CA GLY A 93 -6.56 -2.37 -11.01
C GLY A 93 -7.65 -2.57 -9.97
N MET A 94 -7.41 -2.11 -8.72
CA MET A 94 -8.41 -2.16 -7.65
C MET A 94 -9.64 -1.31 -7.97
N SER A 95 -9.44 -0.08 -8.44
CA SER A 95 -10.56 0.82 -8.78
C SER A 95 -11.46 0.24 -9.87
N VAL A 96 -10.87 -0.34 -10.93
CA VAL A 96 -11.63 -0.97 -12.00
C VAL A 96 -12.34 -2.24 -11.51
N ALA A 97 -11.66 -3.06 -10.71
CA ALA A 97 -12.24 -4.30 -10.16
C ALA A 97 -13.45 -3.99 -9.25
N LEU A 98 -13.34 -3.00 -8.36
CA LEU A 98 -14.44 -2.57 -7.51
C LEU A 98 -15.63 -2.07 -8.34
N ARG A 99 -15.39 -1.22 -9.36
CA ARG A 99 -16.45 -0.69 -10.25
C ARG A 99 -17.11 -1.76 -11.11
N ALA A 100 -16.36 -2.82 -11.47
CA ALA A 100 -16.88 -3.91 -12.29
C ALA A 100 -17.74 -4.92 -11.52
N LEU A 101 -17.48 -5.08 -10.22
CA LEU A 101 -18.04 -6.17 -9.42
C LEU A 101 -18.99 -5.72 -8.32
N LEU A 102 -19.02 -4.41 -8.01
CA LEU A 102 -19.91 -3.85 -6.99
C LEU A 102 -21.02 -3.01 -7.63
N SER A 103 -22.12 -2.91 -6.92
CA SER A 103 -23.28 -2.10 -7.26
C SER A 103 -23.46 -0.95 -6.26
N PRO A 104 -24.14 0.15 -6.67
CA PRO A 104 -24.51 1.20 -5.73
C PRO A 104 -25.29 0.67 -4.53
N GLY A 105 -24.80 0.99 -3.32
CA GLY A 105 -25.40 0.56 -2.06
C GLY A 105 -24.76 -0.68 -1.44
N ASP A 106 -23.86 -1.36 -2.14
CA ASP A 106 -23.08 -2.46 -1.57
C ASP A 106 -22.12 -1.97 -0.46
N ASP A 107 -21.92 -2.81 0.55
CA ASP A 107 -20.93 -2.59 1.60
C ASP A 107 -19.67 -3.41 1.35
N VAL A 108 -18.51 -2.79 1.64
CA VAL A 108 -17.19 -3.45 1.60
C VAL A 108 -16.62 -3.44 3.01
N VAL A 109 -16.49 -4.60 3.63
CA VAL A 109 -15.88 -4.75 4.95
C VAL A 109 -14.34 -4.73 4.80
N ILE A 110 -13.66 -3.96 5.67
CA ILE A 110 -12.22 -3.73 5.60
C ILE A 110 -11.62 -3.79 7.01
N PRO A 111 -10.71 -4.73 7.33
CA PRO A 111 -9.90 -4.65 8.54
C PRO A 111 -9.06 -3.37 8.52
N ALA A 112 -9.13 -2.57 9.57
CA ALA A 112 -8.51 -1.24 9.69
C ALA A 112 -7.54 -1.18 10.89
N PRO A 113 -6.49 -0.37 10.84
CA PRO A 113 -6.15 0.60 9.77
C PRO A 113 -5.83 -0.07 8.44
N SER A 114 -6.15 0.61 7.33
CA SER A 114 -5.88 0.08 5.99
C SER A 114 -5.57 1.21 5.00
N TYR A 115 -5.07 0.85 3.81
CA TYR A 115 -4.76 1.82 2.76
C TYR A 115 -6.01 2.62 2.33
N PHE A 116 -5.82 3.70 1.60
CA PHE A 116 -6.83 4.68 1.17
C PHE A 116 -7.84 4.12 0.15
N PHE A 117 -8.55 3.03 0.50
CA PHE A 117 -9.53 2.41 -0.39
C PHE A 117 -10.85 3.19 -0.45
N ASP A 118 -11.13 4.06 0.53
CA ASP A 118 -12.41 4.79 0.66
C ASP A 118 -12.83 5.46 -0.65
N GLY A 119 -11.95 6.24 -1.26
CA GLY A 119 -12.25 6.95 -2.51
C GLY A 119 -12.61 6.01 -3.67
N MET A 120 -11.90 4.87 -3.82
CA MET A 120 -12.16 3.91 -4.88
C MET A 120 -13.49 3.16 -4.67
N ILE A 121 -13.80 2.80 -3.42
CA ILE A 121 -15.06 2.15 -3.04
C ILE A 121 -16.24 3.09 -3.30
N ARG A 122 -16.12 4.35 -2.89
CA ARG A 122 -17.16 5.36 -3.14
C ARG A 122 -17.33 5.67 -4.64
N LEU A 123 -16.29 5.66 -5.43
CA LEU A 123 -16.36 5.77 -6.89
C LEU A 123 -17.12 4.61 -7.54
N ALA A 124 -17.10 3.43 -6.93
CA ALA A 124 -17.93 2.30 -7.33
C ALA A 124 -19.41 2.42 -6.88
N GLY A 125 -19.76 3.45 -6.10
CA GLY A 125 -21.11 3.62 -5.51
C GLY A 125 -21.32 2.83 -4.22
N ALA A 126 -20.29 2.12 -3.76
CA ALA A 126 -20.32 1.29 -2.55
C ALA A 126 -19.89 2.08 -1.30
N ARG A 127 -20.01 1.46 -0.12
CA ARG A 127 -19.67 2.04 1.17
C ARG A 127 -18.58 1.21 1.87
N PRO A 128 -17.49 1.82 2.36
CA PRO A 128 -16.53 1.13 3.20
C PRO A 128 -17.09 0.95 4.62
N VAL A 129 -16.91 -0.25 5.18
CA VAL A 129 -17.22 -0.60 6.57
C VAL A 129 -15.92 -1.04 7.24
N TYR A 130 -15.35 -0.16 8.04
CA TYR A 130 -14.07 -0.42 8.70
C TYR A 130 -14.25 -1.20 9.99
N VAL A 131 -13.46 -2.26 10.17
CA VAL A 131 -13.43 -3.10 11.35
C VAL A 131 -12.08 -2.96 12.03
N PRO A 132 -12.00 -2.44 13.27
CA PRO A 132 -10.72 -2.26 13.94
C PRO A 132 -9.96 -3.58 14.10
N SER A 133 -8.68 -3.57 13.73
CA SER A 133 -7.72 -4.62 14.06
C SER A 133 -7.17 -4.42 15.49
N ASP A 134 -6.62 -5.47 16.07
CA ASP A 134 -6.14 -5.44 17.45
C ASP A 134 -4.66 -5.02 17.52
N GLU A 135 -4.40 -3.77 17.92
CA GLU A 135 -3.05 -3.25 18.10
C GLU A 135 -2.26 -4.03 19.15
N GLY A 136 -2.90 -4.38 20.26
CA GLY A 136 -2.27 -5.15 21.35
C GLY A 136 -1.81 -6.55 20.91
N ARG A 137 -2.30 -7.02 19.75
CA ARG A 137 -1.91 -8.27 19.10
C ARG A 137 -1.17 -8.03 17.78
N GLY A 138 -0.49 -6.89 17.64
CA GLY A 138 0.31 -6.59 16.47
C GLY A 138 -0.51 -6.16 15.22
N TRP A 139 -1.67 -5.56 15.43
CA TRP A 139 -2.63 -5.19 14.37
C TRP A 139 -3.30 -6.41 13.70
N ASP A 140 -3.42 -7.51 14.45
CA ASP A 140 -4.07 -8.71 13.95
C ASP A 140 -5.54 -8.45 13.58
N HIS A 141 -5.95 -8.98 12.44
CA HIS A 141 -7.34 -8.93 12.01
C HIS A 141 -8.18 -9.88 12.86
N VAL A 142 -9.28 -9.41 13.42
CA VAL A 142 -10.14 -10.17 14.33
C VAL A 142 -11.30 -10.79 13.55
N PRO A 143 -11.28 -12.10 13.20
CA PRO A 143 -12.29 -12.72 12.34
C PRO A 143 -13.71 -12.57 12.87
N ALA A 144 -13.91 -12.74 14.19
CA ALA A 144 -15.22 -12.57 14.78
C ALA A 144 -15.79 -11.16 14.64
N ALA A 145 -14.92 -10.12 14.70
CA ALA A 145 -15.34 -8.74 14.47
C ALA A 145 -15.64 -8.48 12.99
N VAL A 146 -14.85 -9.09 12.07
CA VAL A 146 -15.13 -9.02 10.63
C VAL A 146 -16.48 -9.66 10.32
N GLU A 147 -16.76 -10.85 10.85
CA GLU A 147 -18.03 -11.53 10.63
C GLU A 147 -19.21 -10.76 11.22
N ALA A 148 -19.06 -10.19 12.41
CA ALA A 148 -20.08 -9.38 13.05
C ALA A 148 -20.44 -8.08 12.29
N ALA A 149 -19.54 -7.57 11.45
CA ALA A 149 -19.77 -6.39 10.63
C ALA A 149 -20.50 -6.71 9.30
N ILE A 150 -20.68 -7.97 8.96
CA ILE A 150 -21.38 -8.40 7.75
C ILE A 150 -22.89 -8.20 7.90
N THR A 151 -23.48 -7.56 6.90
CA THR A 151 -24.92 -7.31 6.80
C THR A 151 -25.45 -7.83 5.45
N PRO A 152 -26.77 -7.87 5.23
CA PRO A 152 -27.32 -8.21 3.89
C PRO A 152 -26.85 -7.28 2.76
N ALA A 153 -26.37 -6.07 3.08
CA ALA A 153 -25.78 -5.15 2.10
C ALA A 153 -24.31 -5.44 1.82
N THR A 154 -23.65 -6.25 2.63
CA THR A 154 -22.22 -6.57 2.44
C THR A 154 -22.03 -7.44 1.21
N ARG A 155 -21.20 -6.97 0.28
CA ARG A 155 -20.87 -7.66 -0.98
C ARG A 155 -19.43 -8.13 -1.04
N ALA A 156 -18.55 -7.46 -0.29
CA ALA A 156 -17.12 -7.77 -0.39
C ALA A 156 -16.39 -7.65 0.95
N LEU A 157 -15.30 -8.39 1.06
CA LEU A 157 -14.24 -8.23 2.05
C LEU A 157 -12.98 -7.74 1.33
N LEU A 158 -12.34 -6.67 1.80
CA LEU A 158 -11.10 -6.15 1.23
C LEU A 158 -9.97 -6.26 2.25
N ILE A 159 -8.88 -6.93 1.88
CA ILE A 159 -7.71 -7.21 2.71
C ILE A 159 -6.47 -6.56 2.07
N CYS A 160 -5.67 -5.85 2.85
CA CYS A 160 -4.35 -5.36 2.44
C CYS A 160 -3.28 -6.29 3.05
N ASN A 161 -2.57 -7.02 2.21
CA ASN A 161 -1.62 -8.07 2.62
C ASN A 161 -0.31 -8.02 1.81
N PRO A 162 0.83 -7.63 2.38
CA PRO A 162 1.01 -7.02 3.72
C PRO A 162 0.27 -5.72 3.94
N ASN A 163 -0.14 -5.45 5.18
CA ASN A 163 -0.98 -4.31 5.51
C ASN A 163 -0.20 -2.98 5.47
N ASN A 164 -0.79 -2.00 4.86
CA ASN A 164 -0.40 -0.59 4.91
C ASN A 164 -1.52 0.17 5.66
N PRO A 165 -1.27 0.77 6.84
CA PRO A 165 0.00 1.35 7.28
C PRO A 165 0.79 0.54 8.31
N THR A 166 0.29 -0.55 8.82
CA THR A 166 0.81 -1.19 10.05
C THR A 166 2.03 -2.09 9.81
N GLY A 167 2.20 -2.59 8.58
CA GLY A 167 3.21 -3.62 8.27
C GLY A 167 2.85 -5.01 8.76
N TYR A 168 1.61 -5.22 9.24
CA TYR A 168 1.12 -6.53 9.64
C TYR A 168 1.06 -7.50 8.46
N VAL A 169 1.51 -8.73 8.69
CA VAL A 169 1.41 -9.83 7.72
C VAL A 169 0.52 -10.92 8.32
N PRO A 170 -0.69 -11.12 7.80
CA PRO A 170 -1.57 -12.15 8.32
C PRO A 170 -0.96 -13.54 8.09
N SER A 171 -1.04 -14.42 9.10
CA SER A 171 -0.64 -15.81 8.93
C SER A 171 -1.56 -16.53 7.93
N ARG A 172 -1.08 -17.65 7.37
CA ARG A 172 -1.90 -18.51 6.50
C ARG A 172 -3.23 -18.89 7.17
N GLU A 173 -3.18 -19.27 8.45
CA GLU A 173 -4.36 -19.61 9.22
C GLU A 173 -5.34 -18.44 9.31
N ARG A 174 -4.84 -17.22 9.58
CA ARG A 174 -5.67 -16.01 9.64
C ARG A 174 -6.34 -15.71 8.30
N LEU A 175 -5.60 -15.84 7.20
CA LEU A 175 -6.17 -15.69 5.86
C LEU A 175 -7.25 -16.74 5.61
N CYS A 176 -7.03 -18.02 5.91
CA CYS A 176 -8.04 -19.06 5.76
C CYS A 176 -9.31 -18.74 6.55
N GLN A 177 -9.20 -18.31 7.82
CA GLN A 177 -10.36 -17.93 8.64
C GLN A 177 -11.18 -16.80 8.00
N LEU A 178 -10.51 -15.78 7.44
CA LEU A 178 -11.19 -14.68 6.76
C LEU A 178 -11.84 -15.11 5.44
N LEU A 179 -11.17 -15.99 4.68
CA LEU A 179 -11.70 -16.54 3.43
C LEU A 179 -12.90 -17.47 3.68
N ASP A 180 -12.86 -18.29 4.73
CA ASP A 180 -13.98 -19.14 5.14
C ASP A 180 -15.21 -18.30 5.56
N ILE A 181 -15.00 -17.16 6.23
CA ILE A 181 -16.08 -16.20 6.51
C ILE A 181 -16.64 -15.64 5.20
N ALA A 182 -15.80 -15.19 4.30
CA ALA A 182 -16.25 -14.65 3.02
C ALA A 182 -17.04 -15.70 2.22
N ALA A 183 -16.58 -16.95 2.20
CA ALA A 183 -17.26 -18.06 1.53
C ALA A 183 -18.66 -18.35 2.13
N ARG A 184 -18.77 -18.39 3.48
CA ARG A 184 -20.08 -18.61 4.14
C ARG A 184 -21.10 -17.52 3.82
N HIS A 185 -20.64 -16.30 3.58
CA HIS A 185 -21.51 -15.15 3.30
C HIS A 185 -21.59 -14.79 1.81
N GLY A 186 -20.96 -15.57 0.91
CA GLY A 186 -20.97 -15.33 -0.53
C GLY A 186 -20.36 -13.99 -0.94
N LEU A 187 -19.32 -13.54 -0.25
CA LEU A 187 -18.65 -12.26 -0.50
C LEU A 187 -17.57 -12.43 -1.57
N ILE A 188 -17.31 -11.41 -2.36
CA ILE A 188 -16.09 -11.30 -3.16
C ILE A 188 -14.95 -10.86 -2.25
N VAL A 189 -13.76 -11.45 -2.38
CA VAL A 189 -12.58 -11.00 -1.65
C VAL A 189 -11.64 -10.23 -2.57
N PHE A 190 -11.38 -8.97 -2.22
CA PHE A 190 -10.33 -8.18 -2.85
C PHE A 190 -9.08 -8.19 -1.97
N SER A 191 -7.90 -8.39 -2.57
CA SER A 191 -6.61 -8.35 -1.88
C SER A 191 -5.67 -7.38 -2.56
N ASP A 192 -5.15 -6.40 -1.80
CA ASP A 192 -4.02 -5.58 -2.25
C ASP A 192 -2.72 -6.22 -1.76
N GLU A 193 -1.93 -6.74 -2.72
CA GLU A 193 -0.69 -7.46 -2.47
C GLU A 193 0.55 -6.66 -2.93
N SER A 194 0.45 -5.33 -2.93
CA SER A 194 1.48 -4.42 -3.44
C SER A 194 2.82 -4.50 -2.70
N TYR A 195 2.88 -5.04 -1.50
CA TYR A 195 4.10 -5.16 -0.68
C TYR A 195 4.60 -6.60 -0.53
N GLU A 196 4.23 -7.51 -1.40
CA GLU A 196 4.57 -8.94 -1.35
C GLU A 196 6.08 -9.25 -1.19
N ARG A 197 6.96 -8.40 -1.73
CA ARG A 197 8.43 -8.53 -1.60
C ARG A 197 9.01 -7.81 -0.37
N TYR A 198 8.22 -7.07 0.38
CA TYR A 198 8.66 -6.26 1.52
C TYR A 198 8.33 -6.94 2.83
N VAL A 199 8.62 -8.22 2.97
CA VAL A 199 8.42 -8.98 4.20
C VAL A 199 9.76 -9.25 4.84
N TRP A 200 9.95 -8.76 6.06
CA TRP A 200 11.20 -8.77 6.81
C TRP A 200 11.20 -9.78 7.94
N ASP A 201 10.06 -9.95 8.58
CA ASP A 201 9.85 -10.78 9.76
C ASP A 201 8.45 -11.41 9.71
N GLY A 202 8.00 -12.01 10.81
CA GLY A 202 6.65 -12.58 10.94
C GLY A 202 6.45 -13.93 10.24
N PRO A 203 5.21 -14.29 9.92
CA PRO A 203 4.86 -15.63 9.41
C PRO A 203 5.24 -15.85 7.95
N GLY A 204 5.76 -14.82 7.27
CA GLY A 204 6.00 -14.84 5.83
C GLY A 204 4.75 -14.51 5.01
N TYR A 205 4.98 -13.97 3.81
CA TYR A 205 3.89 -13.62 2.90
C TYR A 205 3.28 -14.87 2.25
N VAL A 206 1.96 -14.92 2.20
CA VAL A 206 1.19 -15.95 1.50
C VAL A 206 0.30 -15.26 0.45
N PRO A 207 0.54 -15.48 -0.85
CA PRO A 207 -0.40 -15.03 -1.89
C PRO A 207 -1.78 -15.59 -1.63
N GLN A 208 -2.81 -14.75 -1.59
CA GLN A 208 -4.16 -15.24 -1.27
C GLN A 208 -4.69 -16.22 -2.32
N MET A 209 -4.27 -16.10 -3.58
CA MET A 209 -4.64 -17.06 -4.63
C MET A 209 -4.18 -18.50 -4.37
N LEU A 210 -3.18 -18.73 -3.52
CA LEU A 210 -2.82 -20.07 -3.05
C LEU A 210 -3.90 -20.70 -2.15
N LEU A 211 -4.83 -19.89 -1.69
CA LEU A 211 -5.92 -20.27 -0.78
C LEU A 211 -7.28 -20.34 -1.52
N ARG A 212 -7.28 -20.36 -2.85
CA ARG A 212 -8.50 -20.37 -3.67
C ARG A 212 -9.42 -21.59 -3.42
N ASP A 213 -8.90 -22.65 -2.81
CA ASP A 213 -9.71 -23.79 -2.39
C ASP A 213 -10.61 -23.46 -1.18
N HIS A 214 -10.24 -22.45 -0.36
CA HIS A 214 -11.09 -21.94 0.72
C HIS A 214 -12.16 -20.99 0.17
N HIS A 215 -11.82 -20.20 -0.86
CA HIS A 215 -12.74 -19.27 -1.47
C HIS A 215 -12.35 -18.97 -2.92
N PRO A 216 -13.21 -19.32 -3.91
CA PRO A 216 -12.86 -19.18 -5.33
C PRO A 216 -12.96 -17.73 -5.84
N ASP A 217 -13.78 -16.86 -5.20
CA ASP A 217 -14.06 -15.51 -5.67
C ASP A 217 -13.05 -14.50 -5.12
N LEU A 218 -11.78 -14.72 -5.51
CA LEU A 218 -10.63 -13.89 -5.13
C LEU A 218 -10.21 -12.96 -6.27
N VAL A 219 -9.98 -11.69 -5.96
CA VAL A 219 -9.38 -10.69 -6.85
C VAL A 219 -8.16 -10.11 -6.16
N THR A 220 -6.97 -10.38 -6.68
CA THR A 220 -5.74 -9.81 -6.14
C THR A 220 -5.20 -8.73 -7.07
N VAL A 221 -4.64 -7.67 -6.48
CA VAL A 221 -3.95 -6.61 -7.22
C VAL A 221 -2.53 -6.47 -6.72
N THR A 222 -1.60 -6.31 -7.66
CA THR A 222 -0.17 -6.16 -7.35
C THR A 222 0.43 -5.01 -8.14
N SER A 223 1.40 -4.32 -7.55
CA SER A 223 2.08 -3.18 -8.17
C SER A 223 3.56 -3.44 -8.38
N LEU A 224 4.05 -3.16 -9.58
CA LEU A 224 5.50 -3.12 -9.82
C LEU A 224 6.15 -1.88 -9.18
N SER A 225 5.35 -0.85 -8.84
CA SER A 225 5.84 0.39 -8.23
C SER A 225 6.71 0.16 -6.99
N LYS A 226 6.35 -0.83 -6.16
CA LYS A 226 7.06 -1.18 -4.95
C LYS A 226 8.07 -2.28 -5.24
N ASN A 227 7.61 -3.40 -5.73
CA ASN A 227 8.38 -4.63 -5.92
C ASN A 227 9.59 -4.49 -6.85
N TYR A 228 9.64 -3.43 -7.70
CA TYR A 228 10.70 -3.18 -8.67
C TYR A 228 11.10 -1.70 -8.76
N ALA A 229 10.87 -0.89 -7.72
CA ALA A 229 11.12 0.55 -7.74
C ALA A 229 10.50 1.28 -8.97
N PHE A 230 9.42 0.74 -9.51
CA PHE A 230 8.82 1.07 -10.82
C PHE A 230 7.70 2.13 -10.70
N THR A 231 7.83 3.04 -9.73
CA THR A 231 6.75 3.94 -9.32
C THR A 231 6.25 4.84 -10.42
N SER A 232 7.15 5.47 -11.18
CA SER A 232 6.80 6.45 -12.23
C SER A 232 6.24 5.81 -13.50
N TRP A 233 6.46 4.53 -13.72
CA TRP A 233 6.04 3.81 -14.92
C TRP A 233 4.58 3.40 -14.91
N ARG A 234 3.97 3.36 -13.74
CA ARG A 234 2.55 3.06 -13.55
C ARG A 234 2.13 1.70 -14.13
N VAL A 235 2.81 0.62 -13.74
CA VAL A 235 2.44 -0.75 -14.14
C VAL A 235 2.11 -1.59 -12.90
N GLY A 236 1.06 -2.37 -13.01
CA GLY A 236 0.62 -3.38 -12.07
C GLY A 236 -0.26 -4.39 -12.78
N TYR A 237 -0.85 -5.29 -12.05
CA TYR A 237 -1.77 -6.29 -12.61
C TYR A 237 -2.87 -6.67 -11.64
N VAL A 238 -3.97 -7.15 -12.20
CA VAL A 238 -5.04 -7.88 -11.52
C VAL A 238 -4.85 -9.36 -11.82
N HIS A 239 -4.93 -10.20 -10.81
CA HIS A 239 -5.02 -11.63 -10.92
C HIS A 239 -6.36 -12.09 -10.32
N ALA A 240 -7.18 -12.73 -11.11
CA ALA A 240 -8.49 -13.21 -10.70
C ALA A 240 -8.91 -14.41 -11.55
N PRO A 241 -9.80 -15.29 -11.06
CA PRO A 241 -10.38 -16.37 -11.87
C PRO A 241 -11.12 -15.77 -13.07
N ALA A 242 -11.16 -16.52 -14.16
CA ALA A 242 -11.65 -16.05 -15.47
C ALA A 242 -13.06 -15.44 -15.41
N HIS A 243 -13.94 -15.95 -14.56
CA HIS A 243 -15.32 -15.45 -14.44
C HIS A 243 -15.40 -14.04 -13.81
N LEU A 244 -14.49 -13.72 -12.88
CA LEU A 244 -14.36 -12.38 -12.29
C LEU A 244 -13.49 -11.46 -13.16
N LEU A 245 -12.42 -12.01 -13.78
CA LEU A 245 -11.55 -11.20 -14.62
C LEU A 245 -12.25 -10.67 -15.88
N LYS A 246 -13.21 -11.42 -16.43
CA LYS A 246 -13.94 -11.00 -17.63
C LYS A 246 -14.69 -9.66 -17.45
N PRO A 247 -15.58 -9.46 -16.45
CA PRO A 247 -16.21 -8.16 -16.24
C PRO A 247 -15.22 -7.06 -15.86
N ILE A 248 -14.14 -7.38 -15.10
CA ILE A 248 -13.08 -6.43 -14.78
C ILE A 248 -12.38 -5.94 -16.06
N HIS A 249 -12.05 -6.87 -16.97
CA HIS A 249 -11.40 -6.55 -18.24
C HIS A 249 -12.32 -5.68 -19.13
N HIS A 250 -13.62 -5.99 -19.22
CA HIS A 250 -14.55 -5.17 -19.97
C HIS A 250 -14.63 -3.74 -19.40
N ALA A 251 -14.69 -3.58 -18.07
CA ALA A 251 -14.69 -2.27 -17.45
C ALA A 251 -13.37 -1.51 -17.71
N PHE A 252 -12.23 -2.22 -17.69
CA PHE A 252 -10.93 -1.65 -18.02
C PHE A 252 -10.85 -1.11 -19.46
N GLU A 253 -11.44 -1.83 -20.43
CA GLU A 253 -11.47 -1.38 -21.83
C GLU A 253 -12.21 -0.04 -22.02
N TRP A 254 -13.28 0.19 -21.25
CA TRP A 254 -13.98 1.47 -21.25
C TRP A 254 -13.23 2.58 -20.50
N ASP A 255 -12.37 2.22 -19.57
CA ASP A 255 -11.65 3.17 -18.71
C ASP A 255 -10.32 3.64 -19.35
N ALA A 256 -9.55 2.71 -19.94
CA ALA A 256 -8.18 2.98 -20.36
C ALA A 256 -7.74 2.27 -21.65
N ILE A 257 -8.55 1.39 -22.24
CA ILE A 257 -8.25 0.54 -23.41
C ILE A 257 -7.08 -0.42 -23.15
N ASN A 258 -5.86 0.08 -22.90
CA ASN A 258 -4.65 -0.71 -22.59
C ASN A 258 -3.63 0.13 -21.79
N VAL A 259 -2.64 -0.51 -21.22
CA VAL A 259 -1.44 0.15 -20.69
C VAL A 259 -0.46 0.42 -21.81
N GLY A 260 0.21 1.57 -21.80
CA GLY A 260 1.16 1.95 -22.86
C GLY A 260 2.28 0.93 -23.07
N ASP A 261 2.57 0.61 -24.33
CA ASP A 261 3.50 -0.47 -24.71
C ASP A 261 4.92 -0.22 -24.23
N VAL A 262 5.38 1.03 -24.22
CA VAL A 262 6.69 1.42 -23.67
C VAL A 262 6.82 1.03 -22.19
N ALA A 263 5.77 1.29 -21.40
CA ALA A 263 5.76 0.93 -19.98
C ALA A 263 5.70 -0.59 -19.78
N GLN A 264 4.99 -1.30 -20.64
CA GLN A 264 4.92 -2.76 -20.59
C GLN A 264 6.23 -3.42 -21.01
N ALA A 265 6.93 -2.92 -22.04
CA ALA A 265 8.24 -3.41 -22.44
C ALA A 265 9.28 -3.22 -21.31
N ALA A 266 9.29 -2.04 -20.69
CA ALA A 266 10.12 -1.78 -19.52
C ALA A 266 9.77 -2.70 -18.34
N ALA A 267 8.46 -2.94 -18.10
CA ALA A 267 7.99 -3.85 -17.05
C ALA A 267 8.41 -5.30 -17.30
N HIS A 268 8.32 -5.75 -18.55
CA HIS A 268 8.83 -7.08 -18.93
C HIS A 268 10.34 -7.18 -18.68
N ALA A 269 11.11 -6.20 -19.14
CA ALA A 269 12.57 -6.18 -18.95
C ALA A 269 12.97 -6.14 -17.47
N VAL A 270 12.28 -5.36 -16.62
CA VAL A 270 12.60 -5.30 -15.18
C VAL A 270 12.28 -6.59 -14.46
N MET A 271 11.29 -7.35 -14.91
CA MET A 271 10.90 -8.63 -14.29
C MET A 271 11.79 -9.81 -14.73
N THR A 272 12.24 -9.79 -15.99
CA THR A 272 13.02 -10.90 -16.59
C THR A 272 14.53 -10.70 -16.52
N GLY A 273 14.98 -9.46 -16.33
CA GLY A 273 16.39 -9.12 -16.23
C GLY A 273 16.98 -9.37 -14.84
N PRO A 274 18.26 -8.99 -14.66
CA PRO A 274 18.97 -9.16 -13.38
C PRO A 274 18.29 -8.42 -12.22
N GLN A 275 18.18 -9.07 -11.05
CA GLN A 275 17.48 -8.55 -9.87
C GLN A 275 18.40 -8.01 -8.76
N HIS A 276 19.72 -8.22 -8.84
CA HIS A 276 20.67 -7.88 -7.76
C HIS A 276 20.61 -6.41 -7.32
N TRP A 277 20.29 -5.50 -8.23
CA TRP A 277 20.20 -4.06 -7.97
C TRP A 277 19.06 -3.70 -6.99
N ILE A 278 17.93 -4.40 -7.05
CA ILE A 278 16.81 -4.18 -6.12
C ILE A 278 16.95 -5.04 -4.86
N GLU A 279 17.57 -6.20 -4.96
CA GLU A 279 17.83 -7.08 -3.82
C GLU A 279 18.79 -6.43 -2.81
N GLN A 280 19.79 -5.71 -3.30
CA GLN A 280 20.69 -4.90 -2.46
C GLN A 280 19.92 -3.85 -1.65
N GLU A 281 18.94 -3.19 -2.27
CA GLU A 281 18.10 -2.22 -1.58
C GLU A 281 17.22 -2.90 -0.52
N PHE A 282 16.59 -4.03 -0.85
CA PHE A 282 15.78 -4.80 0.11
C PHE A 282 16.60 -5.25 1.32
N ALA A 283 17.86 -5.63 1.12
CA ALA A 283 18.76 -6.03 2.22
C ALA A 283 18.97 -4.92 3.26
N THR A 284 18.84 -3.65 2.87
CA THR A 284 19.01 -2.50 3.79
C THR A 284 17.74 -2.12 4.54
N MET A 285 16.56 -2.56 4.08
CA MET A 285 15.27 -2.09 4.61
C MET A 285 15.05 -2.48 6.07
N ARG A 286 15.47 -3.68 6.47
CA ARG A 286 15.37 -4.12 7.88
C ARG A 286 16.17 -3.21 8.80
N THR A 287 17.41 -2.89 8.44
CA THR A 287 18.27 -1.98 9.21
C THR A 287 17.66 -0.58 9.29
N ARG A 288 17.16 -0.05 8.16
CA ARG A 288 16.51 1.26 8.13
C ARG A 288 15.26 1.31 9.02
N ARG A 289 14.43 0.26 9.00
CA ARG A 289 13.31 0.13 9.91
C ARG A 289 13.74 0.22 11.37
N ASP A 290 14.78 -0.54 11.71
CA ASP A 290 15.25 -0.64 13.10
C ASP A 290 15.85 0.70 13.55
N ILE A 291 16.63 1.42 12.72
CA ILE A 291 17.11 2.80 13.00
C ILE A 291 15.94 3.76 13.30
N LEU A 292 14.90 3.78 12.46
CA LEU A 292 13.75 4.62 12.73
C LEU A 292 13.06 4.25 14.04
N ARG A 293 12.89 2.96 14.31
CA ARG A 293 12.23 2.50 15.54
C ARG A 293 13.04 2.83 16.79
N ASP A 294 14.35 2.69 16.74
CA ASP A 294 15.24 3.07 17.87
C ASP A 294 15.11 4.57 18.16
N GLY A 295 15.04 5.41 17.14
CA GLY A 295 14.77 6.85 17.28
C GLY A 295 13.39 7.16 17.89
N LEU A 296 12.36 6.43 17.48
CA LEU A 296 11.01 6.53 18.07
C LEU A 296 10.99 6.12 19.54
N GLU A 297 11.62 5.01 19.88
CA GLU A 297 11.72 4.52 21.27
C GLU A 297 12.48 5.50 22.15
N SER A 298 13.60 6.05 21.67
CA SER A 298 14.37 7.10 22.35
C SER A 298 13.54 8.35 22.61
N ALA A 299 12.63 8.70 21.72
CA ALA A 299 11.67 9.79 21.90
C ALA A 299 10.48 9.40 22.79
N GLY A 300 10.39 8.16 23.27
CA GLY A 300 9.28 7.67 24.09
C GLY A 300 7.96 7.53 23.31
N LEU A 301 8.04 7.25 22.01
CA LEU A 301 6.90 7.00 21.14
C LEU A 301 6.77 5.49 20.86
N ALA A 302 5.57 4.94 21.12
CA ALA A 302 5.31 3.53 20.95
C ALA A 302 4.98 3.18 19.48
N SER A 303 5.43 2.02 19.05
CA SER A 303 5.00 1.44 17.77
C SER A 303 5.08 -0.08 17.81
N VAL A 304 4.11 -0.75 17.21
CA VAL A 304 4.24 -2.16 16.89
C VAL A 304 5.35 -2.31 15.85
N ARG A 305 6.24 -3.30 16.04
CA ARG A 305 7.28 -3.59 15.06
C ARG A 305 6.64 -4.12 13.77
N PRO A 306 6.80 -3.42 12.62
CA PRO A 306 6.22 -3.91 11.38
C PRO A 306 6.98 -5.13 10.85
N ASP A 307 6.26 -6.18 10.48
CA ASP A 307 6.83 -7.35 9.81
C ASP A 307 7.13 -7.09 8.34
N ALA A 308 6.46 -6.09 7.75
CA ALA A 308 6.54 -5.80 6.34
C ALA A 308 6.40 -4.30 6.00
N GLY A 309 6.57 -3.98 4.72
CA GLY A 309 6.37 -2.63 4.17
C GLY A 309 7.61 -1.75 4.25
N VAL A 310 7.40 -0.44 4.12
CA VAL A 310 8.43 0.61 4.16
C VAL A 310 8.06 1.70 5.17
N PHE A 311 7.26 1.38 6.16
CA PHE A 311 6.64 2.32 7.09
C PHE A 311 6.50 1.72 8.50
N VAL A 312 6.44 2.62 9.47
CA VAL A 312 6.07 2.33 10.85
C VAL A 312 4.80 3.11 11.17
N PHE A 313 3.84 2.48 11.84
CA PHE A 313 2.63 3.12 12.36
C PHE A 313 2.82 3.38 13.84
N VAL A 314 2.89 4.67 14.22
CA VAL A 314 3.44 5.16 15.49
C VAL A 314 2.37 5.82 16.32
N ASP A 315 2.23 5.43 17.59
CA ASP A 315 1.42 6.18 18.55
C ASP A 315 2.18 7.44 19.02
N CYS A 316 1.69 8.59 18.60
CA CYS A 316 2.19 9.90 18.96
C CYS A 316 1.32 10.61 20.03
N ALA A 317 0.47 9.88 20.76
CA ALA A 317 -0.33 10.43 21.87
C ALA A 317 0.52 11.25 22.88
N PRO A 318 1.79 10.84 23.19
CA PRO A 318 2.65 11.61 24.06
C PRO A 318 3.02 13.03 23.58
N LEU A 319 2.82 13.33 22.28
CA LEU A 319 3.05 14.69 21.75
C LEU A 319 1.87 15.64 22.01
N GLY A 320 0.71 15.12 22.45
CA GLY A 320 -0.46 15.92 22.80
C GLY A 320 -1.29 16.45 21.61
N PHE A 321 -1.00 16.02 20.39
CA PHE A 321 -1.70 16.41 19.17
C PHE A 321 -2.35 15.19 18.48
N ARG A 322 -3.36 15.44 17.62
CA ARG A 322 -4.13 14.40 16.93
C ARG A 322 -4.42 14.80 15.47
N GLY A 323 -4.61 13.80 14.61
CA GLY A 323 -5.03 13.98 13.23
C GLY A 323 -4.22 15.01 12.47
N ARG A 324 -4.86 15.90 11.72
CA ARG A 324 -4.19 16.95 10.93
C ARG A 324 -3.31 17.92 11.76
N ARG A 325 -3.60 18.14 13.04
CA ARG A 325 -2.74 18.96 13.90
C ARG A 325 -1.42 18.28 14.21
N LEU A 326 -1.44 16.97 14.36
CA LEU A 326 -0.23 16.17 14.53
C LEU A 326 0.62 16.16 13.24
N GLU A 327 0.01 15.98 12.07
CA GLU A 327 0.71 16.09 10.78
C GLU A 327 1.37 17.48 10.63
N ARG A 328 0.64 18.54 11.00
CA ARG A 328 1.15 19.91 10.92
C ARG A 328 2.34 20.12 11.85
N LEU A 329 2.25 19.64 13.10
CA LEU A 329 3.36 19.71 14.05
C LEU A 329 4.62 19.06 13.48
N LEU A 330 4.51 17.84 12.94
CA LEU A 330 5.65 17.13 12.36
C LEU A 330 6.20 17.87 11.14
N LEU A 331 5.33 18.37 10.27
CA LEU A 331 5.72 19.14 9.09
C LEU A 331 6.47 20.42 9.47
N ASP A 332 6.01 21.17 10.47
CA ASP A 332 6.65 22.37 10.97
C ASP A 332 8.06 22.10 11.56
N HIS A 333 8.33 20.82 11.93
CA HIS A 333 9.65 20.34 12.35
C HIS A 333 10.41 19.60 11.26
N GLY A 334 10.01 19.78 9.99
CA GLY A 334 10.69 19.22 8.82
C GLY A 334 10.53 17.72 8.66
N MET A 335 9.49 17.12 9.22
CA MET A 335 9.18 15.70 9.10
C MET A 335 7.81 15.50 8.43
N THR A 336 7.72 14.57 7.49
CA THR A 336 6.45 14.22 6.86
C THR A 336 5.90 12.91 7.41
N ALA A 337 4.65 12.93 7.81
CA ALA A 337 3.90 11.77 8.25
C ALA A 337 2.44 11.90 7.83
N ILE A 338 1.71 10.79 7.74
CA ILE A 338 0.28 10.80 7.44
C ILE A 338 -0.47 10.33 8.69
N ALA A 339 -1.45 11.13 9.12
CA ALA A 339 -2.24 10.84 10.31
C ALA A 339 -3.04 9.54 10.20
N GLY A 340 -3.25 8.88 11.33
CA GLY A 340 -3.87 7.57 11.41
C GLY A 340 -5.33 7.55 10.97
N ASP A 341 -6.08 8.63 11.20
CA ASP A 341 -7.47 8.77 10.76
C ASP A 341 -7.63 8.69 9.24
N ALA A 342 -6.61 9.09 8.46
CA ALA A 342 -6.59 8.89 7.02
C ALA A 342 -6.60 7.41 6.59
N PHE A 343 -6.21 6.51 7.48
CA PHE A 343 -6.21 5.04 7.30
C PHE A 343 -7.38 4.36 8.02
N ALA A 344 -8.38 5.12 8.48
CA ALA A 344 -9.43 4.66 9.40
C ALA A 344 -8.86 4.04 10.71
N GLY A 345 -7.69 4.51 11.13
CA GLY A 345 -7.01 4.14 12.36
C GLY A 345 -7.13 5.21 13.46
N PRO A 346 -6.47 5.01 14.61
CA PRO A 346 -6.49 6.00 15.69
C PRO A 346 -5.88 7.34 15.26
N ASP A 347 -6.51 8.45 15.63
CA ASP A 347 -6.08 9.81 15.29
C ASP A 347 -4.83 10.26 16.07
N THR A 348 -4.40 9.49 17.08
CA THR A 348 -3.12 9.67 17.78
C THR A 348 -1.94 9.10 17.00
N HIS A 349 -2.19 8.25 16.01
CA HIS A 349 -1.16 7.58 15.25
C HIS A 349 -0.77 8.36 13.99
N VAL A 350 0.46 8.11 13.53
CA VAL A 350 0.92 8.55 12.22
C VAL A 350 1.65 7.41 11.53
N ARG A 351 1.59 7.39 10.19
CA ARG A 351 2.46 6.55 9.38
C ARG A 351 3.71 7.34 8.99
N MET A 352 4.87 6.91 9.46
CA MET A 352 6.19 7.33 9.01
C MET A 352 6.81 6.31 8.07
N VAL A 353 7.70 6.74 7.16
CA VAL A 353 8.36 5.86 6.19
C VAL A 353 9.85 5.77 6.46
N TYR A 354 10.47 4.58 6.19
CA TYR A 354 11.91 4.35 6.38
C TYR A 354 12.67 4.06 5.07
N GLY A 355 12.16 4.53 3.93
CA GLY A 355 12.88 4.44 2.65
C GLY A 355 14.00 5.46 2.47
N GLY A 356 14.26 6.33 3.44
CA GLY A 356 15.35 7.31 3.47
C GLY A 356 16.73 6.68 3.75
N SER A 357 17.78 7.51 3.75
CA SER A 357 19.11 7.08 4.21
C SER A 357 19.13 6.86 5.73
N ALA A 358 20.13 6.13 6.25
CA ALA A 358 20.31 5.97 7.69
C ALA A 358 20.41 7.33 8.40
N ALA A 359 21.17 8.28 7.84
CA ALA A 359 21.32 9.62 8.39
C ALA A 359 19.97 10.41 8.43
N ASP A 360 19.12 10.26 7.40
CA ASP A 360 17.78 10.88 7.40
C ASP A 360 16.93 10.32 8.55
N LEU A 361 17.02 9.02 8.80
CA LEU A 361 16.21 8.33 9.82
C LEU A 361 16.71 8.65 11.25
N GLU A 362 18.02 8.72 11.44
CA GLU A 362 18.64 9.20 12.70
C GLU A 362 18.22 10.65 12.99
N GLU A 363 18.19 11.51 11.97
CA GLU A 363 17.74 12.90 12.10
C GLU A 363 16.26 12.98 12.48
N VAL A 364 15.39 12.12 11.94
CA VAL A 364 13.98 12.00 12.38
C VAL A 364 13.91 11.69 13.87
N GLY A 365 14.65 10.70 14.35
CA GLY A 365 14.70 10.32 15.76
C GLY A 365 15.11 11.50 16.65
N ARG A 366 16.21 12.20 16.30
CA ARG A 366 16.69 13.36 17.02
C ARG A 366 15.65 14.49 17.13
N ARG A 367 14.93 14.77 16.03
CA ARG A 367 13.88 15.81 16.03
C ARG A 367 12.68 15.42 16.89
N LEU A 368 12.30 14.16 16.89
CA LEU A 368 11.22 13.65 17.73
C LEU A 368 11.58 13.76 19.23
N GLU A 369 12.82 13.45 19.61
CA GLU A 369 13.30 13.66 20.97
C GLU A 369 13.24 15.12 21.40
N GLU A 370 13.65 16.04 20.53
CA GLU A 370 13.59 17.49 20.80
C GLU A 370 12.14 17.96 20.99
N LEU A 371 11.22 17.51 20.13
CA LEU A 371 9.78 17.76 20.29
C LEU A 371 9.25 17.28 21.64
N ARG A 372 9.63 16.08 22.05
CA ARG A 372 9.20 15.51 23.35
C ARG A 372 9.72 16.31 24.54
N ARG A 373 10.99 16.71 24.50
CA ARG A 373 11.58 17.56 25.57
C ARG A 373 10.89 18.91 25.67
N GLY A 374 10.55 19.52 24.52
CA GLY A 374 9.80 20.77 24.49
C GLY A 374 8.35 20.64 24.97
N SER A 375 7.72 19.51 24.80
CA SER A 375 6.34 19.24 25.26
C SER A 375 6.23 18.85 26.73
N GLY A 376 7.32 18.37 27.37
CA GLY A 376 7.33 17.88 28.76
C GLY A 376 7.68 18.92 29.84
N GLY A 377 8.09 20.13 29.46
CA GLY A 377 8.40 21.22 30.39
C GLY A 377 7.14 22.03 30.75
N GLY A 378 6.50 21.69 31.87
CA GLY A 378 5.40 22.48 32.40
C GLY A 378 5.88 23.93 32.65
N GLY A 379 5.55 24.90 31.78
CA GLY A 379 5.82 26.31 31.89
C GLY A 379 6.44 26.99 30.66
N GLY A 380 6.80 26.26 29.61
CA GLY A 380 7.36 26.81 28.37
C GLY A 380 6.31 26.84 27.26
N VAL A 381 6.28 27.93 26.54
CA VAL A 381 5.44 28.26 25.39
C VAL A 381 5.10 27.03 24.58
N ALA A 382 3.80 26.65 24.51
CA ALA A 382 3.31 25.65 23.57
C ALA A 382 3.90 25.93 22.19
N PRO A 383 4.39 24.92 21.44
CA PRO A 383 4.92 25.16 20.10
C PRO A 383 3.86 25.92 19.31
N ARG A 384 4.20 27.14 18.89
CA ARG A 384 3.28 28.02 18.17
C ARG A 384 3.03 27.37 16.81
N LEU A 385 1.86 26.80 16.63
CA LEU A 385 1.34 26.53 15.29
C LEU A 385 1.28 27.88 14.58
N SER A 386 1.94 27.99 13.42
CA SER A 386 1.80 29.21 12.60
C SER A 386 0.32 29.40 12.30
N ALA A 387 -0.21 30.58 12.64
CA ALA A 387 -1.59 30.96 12.35
C ALA A 387 -1.73 31.14 10.83
N ALA A 388 -2.13 30.07 10.16
CA ALA A 388 -2.73 30.10 8.83
C ALA A 388 -3.80 29.01 8.81
N GLU A 389 -5.03 29.45 8.66
CA GLU A 389 -6.28 28.67 8.63
C GLU A 389 -6.28 27.52 7.62
#